data_b81a918c0fcd1ea45a4ec4c204719caf
#
_entry.id   b81a918c0fcd1ea45a4ec4c204719caf
#
_cell.length_a   1.000
_cell.length_b   1.000
_cell.length_c   1.000
_cell.angle_alpha   90.00
_cell.angle_beta   90.00
_cell.angle_gamma   90.00
#
_symmetry.space_group_name_H-M   'P 1'
#
loop_
_entity.id
_entity.type
_entity.pdbx_description
1 polymer ?
#
loop_
_entity_poly.entity_id
_entity_poly.type
_entity_poly.pdbx_seq_one_letter_code
_entity_poly.pdbx_strand_id
1 'polypeptide(L)'
;MTSLSTAVVSISATARGRFFWAAWWTAAPSYAPFRRPDASNGGARTREAALAEAERVARRHLAIIEDYWARAFNRTLRGEAPPAPPKPRPKRERRATEPVSSWALLGLSPGAPLLQIKRAYRQRALETHPDRGGDPAEFRALTRAYEKLLARR
;
A
#
# COMPACT_ATOMS: atom_id res chain seq x y z
N MET A 1 -22.45 -6.58 -25.43
CA MET A 1 -22.09 -5.72 -24.29
C MET A 1 -20.59 -5.70 -24.18
N THR A 2 -19.95 -4.68 -24.72
CA THR A 2 -18.50 -4.56 -24.73
C THR A 2 -18.06 -4.20 -23.31
N SER A 3 -17.53 -5.19 -22.59
CA SER A 3 -16.87 -4.96 -21.31
C SER A 3 -15.76 -3.96 -21.57
N LEU A 4 -15.85 -2.76 -20.99
CA LEU A 4 -14.79 -1.75 -21.01
C LEU A 4 -13.62 -2.34 -20.21
N SER A 5 -12.80 -3.12 -20.92
CA SER A 5 -11.56 -3.64 -20.35
C SER A 5 -10.70 -2.43 -20.00
N THR A 6 -10.55 -2.16 -18.71
CA THR A 6 -9.69 -1.08 -18.23
C THR A 6 -8.28 -1.33 -18.76
N ALA A 7 -7.79 -0.45 -19.61
CA ALA A 7 -6.44 -0.55 -20.15
C ALA A 7 -5.43 -0.33 -19.01
N VAL A 8 -4.46 -1.22 -18.89
CA VAL A 8 -3.53 -1.27 -17.75
C VAL A 8 -2.08 -1.31 -18.21
N VAL A 9 -1.19 -0.81 -17.37
CA VAL A 9 0.26 -0.88 -17.56
C VAL A 9 0.94 -1.32 -16.27
N SER A 10 1.89 -2.23 -16.41
CA SER A 10 2.80 -2.62 -15.36
C SER A 10 4.19 -2.07 -15.66
N ILE A 11 4.85 -1.49 -14.67
CA ILE A 11 6.18 -0.87 -14.81
C ILE A 11 7.09 -1.42 -13.73
N SER A 12 8.22 -1.98 -14.13
CA SER A 12 9.22 -2.53 -13.21
C SER A 12 10.60 -1.93 -13.44
N ALA A 13 11.36 -1.76 -12.36
CA ALA A 13 12.77 -1.40 -12.45
C ALA A 13 13.58 -2.60 -12.93
N THR A 14 14.62 -2.33 -13.76
CA THR A 14 15.60 -3.32 -14.21
C THR A 14 16.88 -3.21 -13.40
N ALA A 15 17.69 -4.25 -13.39
CA ALA A 15 18.97 -4.28 -12.69
C ALA A 15 19.95 -3.15 -13.14
N ARG A 16 19.75 -2.57 -14.31
CA ARG A 16 20.55 -1.47 -14.85
C ARG A 16 20.03 -0.07 -14.50
N GLY A 17 19.14 0.05 -13.53
CA GLY A 17 18.53 1.33 -13.12
C GLY A 17 17.63 1.98 -14.18
N ARG A 18 17.11 1.19 -15.11
CA ARG A 18 16.14 1.60 -16.12
C ARG A 18 14.78 1.00 -15.81
N PHE A 19 13.75 1.47 -16.49
CA PHE A 19 12.39 0.96 -16.35
C PHE A 19 11.97 0.18 -17.60
N PHE A 20 11.30 -0.94 -17.36
CA PHE A 20 10.66 -1.77 -18.36
C PHE A 20 9.15 -1.70 -18.11
N TRP A 21 8.36 -1.54 -19.17
CA TRP A 21 6.91 -1.52 -19.08
C TRP A 21 6.28 -2.55 -20.00
N ALA A 22 5.11 -3.02 -19.60
CA ALA A 22 4.25 -3.91 -20.38
C ALA A 22 2.80 -3.46 -20.19
N ALA A 23 2.05 -3.31 -21.26
CA ALA A 23 0.71 -2.77 -21.26
C ALA A 23 -0.30 -3.71 -21.92
N TRP A 24 -1.51 -3.73 -21.38
CA TRP A 24 -2.63 -4.53 -21.85
C TRP A 24 -3.86 -3.63 -22.00
N TRP A 25 -4.44 -3.61 -23.18
CA TRP A 25 -5.67 -2.86 -23.49
C TRP A 25 -6.73 -3.69 -24.22
N THR A 26 -6.36 -4.86 -24.76
CA THR A 26 -7.31 -5.77 -25.39
C THR A 26 -8.03 -6.62 -24.36
N ALA A 27 -7.33 -7.09 -23.34
CA ALA A 27 -7.89 -7.74 -22.16
C ALA A 27 -6.88 -7.72 -21.01
N ALA A 28 -7.35 -7.90 -19.77
CA ALA A 28 -6.52 -7.90 -18.56
C ALA A 28 -5.40 -8.98 -18.61
N PRO A 29 -4.25 -8.73 -17.94
CA PRO A 29 -3.21 -9.74 -17.82
C PRO A 29 -3.73 -10.98 -17.06
N SER A 30 -3.30 -12.17 -17.47
CA SER A 30 -3.58 -13.43 -16.79
C SER A 30 -2.31 -14.26 -16.67
N TYR A 31 -2.26 -15.11 -15.65
CA TYR A 31 -1.10 -15.95 -15.38
C TYR A 31 -1.21 -17.34 -16.05
N ALA A 32 -2.38 -17.92 -16.07
CA ALA A 32 -2.62 -19.25 -16.61
C ALA A 32 -3.85 -19.28 -17.56
N PRO A 33 -3.65 -19.27 -18.87
CA PRO A 33 -2.38 -19.14 -19.58
C PRO A 33 -1.78 -17.73 -19.43
N PHE A 34 -0.45 -17.64 -19.51
CA PHE A 34 0.22 -16.35 -19.40
C PHE A 34 -0.08 -15.48 -20.61
N ARG A 35 -0.82 -14.39 -20.38
CA ARG A 35 -1.20 -13.48 -21.44
C ARG A 35 -0.08 -12.50 -21.75
N ARG A 36 0.40 -12.51 -22.97
CA ARG A 36 1.36 -11.51 -23.45
C ARG A 36 0.74 -10.10 -23.45
N PRO A 37 1.52 -9.07 -23.16
CA PRO A 37 1.07 -7.69 -23.31
C PRO A 37 0.80 -7.34 -24.77
N ASP A 38 -0.06 -6.36 -25.00
CA ASP A 38 -0.30 -5.80 -26.34
C ASP A 38 0.90 -4.97 -26.81
N ALA A 39 1.61 -4.33 -25.88
CA ALA A 39 2.89 -3.69 -26.14
C ALA A 39 3.81 -3.71 -24.89
N SER A 40 5.10 -3.61 -25.13
CA SER A 40 6.11 -3.51 -24.08
C SER A 40 7.36 -2.85 -24.61
N ASN A 41 8.09 -2.15 -23.75
CA ASN A 41 9.42 -1.62 -24.07
C ASN A 41 10.25 -1.44 -22.80
N GLY A 42 11.56 -1.27 -22.97
CA GLY A 42 12.51 -1.07 -21.88
C GLY A 42 13.46 0.08 -22.16
N GLY A 43 14.15 0.53 -21.11
CA GLY A 43 15.21 1.55 -21.26
C GLY A 43 14.78 2.95 -20.83
N ALA A 44 13.54 3.18 -20.43
CA ALA A 44 13.11 4.45 -19.87
C ALA A 44 13.95 4.82 -18.63
N ARG A 45 14.28 6.09 -18.48
CA ARG A 45 15.11 6.56 -17.37
C ARG A 45 14.34 6.73 -16.07
N THR A 46 13.05 7.07 -16.18
CA THR A 46 12.15 7.26 -15.03
C THR A 46 10.87 6.45 -15.23
N ARG A 47 10.14 6.27 -14.14
CA ARG A 47 8.85 5.58 -14.17
C ARG A 47 7.80 6.36 -14.96
N GLU A 48 7.84 7.68 -14.84
CA GLU A 48 6.96 8.62 -15.54
C GLU A 48 7.20 8.57 -17.05
N ALA A 49 8.47 8.51 -17.47
CA ALA A 49 8.83 8.36 -18.88
C ALA A 49 8.36 7.03 -19.46
N ALA A 50 8.44 5.94 -18.68
CA ALA A 50 7.92 4.64 -19.07
C ALA A 50 6.39 4.67 -19.23
N LEU A 51 5.67 5.34 -18.33
CA LEU A 51 4.22 5.50 -18.41
C LEU A 51 3.84 6.33 -19.64
N ALA A 52 4.45 7.48 -19.83
CA ALA A 52 4.18 8.36 -20.98
C ALA A 52 4.42 7.66 -22.31
N GLU A 53 5.47 6.86 -22.41
CA GLU A 53 5.75 6.05 -23.61
C GLU A 53 4.66 4.98 -23.83
N ALA A 54 4.25 4.28 -22.78
CA ALA A 54 3.21 3.25 -22.86
C ALA A 54 1.87 3.87 -23.29
N GLU A 55 1.47 5.02 -22.72
CA GLU A 55 0.24 5.73 -23.08
C GLU A 55 0.28 6.25 -24.53
N ARG A 56 1.43 6.74 -24.98
CA ARG A 56 1.63 7.17 -26.36
C ARG A 56 1.43 6.00 -27.35
N VAL A 57 1.97 4.83 -27.02
CA VAL A 57 1.83 3.62 -27.85
C VAL A 57 0.38 3.11 -27.83
N ALA A 58 -0.24 3.08 -26.66
CA ALA A 58 -1.63 2.65 -26.49
C ALA A 58 -2.65 3.68 -27.03
N ARG A 59 -2.25 4.93 -27.24
CA ARG A 59 -3.10 6.08 -27.59
C ARG A 59 -4.27 6.29 -26.63
N ARG A 60 -4.06 6.02 -25.35
CA ARG A 60 -5.04 6.13 -24.26
C ARG A 60 -4.36 6.17 -22.90
N HIS A 61 -5.07 6.63 -21.89
CA HIS A 61 -4.63 6.53 -20.52
C HIS A 61 -4.62 5.09 -20.04
N LEU A 62 -3.61 4.75 -19.25
CA LEU A 62 -3.39 3.42 -18.71
C LEU A 62 -3.42 3.45 -17.18
N ALA A 63 -4.21 2.57 -16.56
CA ALA A 63 -4.17 2.38 -15.12
C ALA A 63 -2.91 1.59 -14.74
N ILE A 64 -2.17 2.10 -13.76
CA ILE A 64 -0.95 1.42 -13.29
C ILE A 64 -1.35 0.24 -12.40
N ILE A 65 -0.82 -0.95 -12.72
CA ILE A 65 -0.97 -2.16 -11.91
C ILE A 65 0.38 -2.59 -11.32
N GLU A 66 0.38 -3.69 -10.54
CA GLU A 66 1.57 -4.20 -9.88
C GLU A 66 2.74 -4.41 -10.86
N ASP A 67 3.94 -4.12 -10.40
CA ASP A 67 5.20 -4.29 -11.15
C ASP A 67 5.52 -5.77 -11.47
N TYR A 68 4.81 -6.70 -10.81
CA TYR A 68 4.90 -8.14 -11.02
C TYR A 68 4.72 -8.51 -12.51
N TRP A 69 3.72 -7.96 -13.18
CA TRP A 69 3.38 -8.34 -14.55
C TRP A 69 4.47 -7.94 -15.55
N ALA A 70 5.08 -6.76 -15.39
CA ALA A 70 6.22 -6.34 -16.21
C ALA A 70 7.44 -7.22 -15.96
N ARG A 71 7.72 -7.57 -14.69
CA ARG A 71 8.82 -8.48 -14.34
C ARG A 71 8.60 -9.88 -14.90
N ALA A 72 7.39 -10.42 -14.76
CA ALA A 72 7.04 -11.74 -15.27
C ALA A 72 7.22 -11.81 -16.78
N PHE A 73 6.75 -10.80 -17.51
CA PHE A 73 6.91 -10.76 -18.95
C PHE A 73 8.37 -10.57 -19.38
N ASN A 74 9.13 -9.71 -18.70
CA ASN A 74 10.55 -9.51 -18.98
C ASN A 74 11.37 -10.81 -18.79
N ARG A 75 11.00 -11.67 -17.82
CA ARG A 75 11.58 -13.01 -17.67
C ARG A 75 11.21 -13.93 -18.83
N THR A 76 9.96 -13.90 -19.24
CA THR A 76 9.48 -14.70 -20.40
C THR A 76 10.22 -14.31 -21.67
N LEU A 77 10.56 -13.04 -21.89
CA LEU A 77 11.40 -12.59 -23.02
C LEU A 77 12.80 -13.18 -23.00
N ARG A 78 13.29 -13.59 -21.85
CA ARG A 78 14.59 -14.26 -21.67
C ARG A 78 14.50 -15.78 -21.75
N GLY A 79 13.34 -16.32 -22.07
CA GLY A 79 13.11 -17.75 -22.09
C GLY A 79 12.94 -18.39 -20.71
N GLU A 80 12.78 -17.59 -19.66
CA GLU A 80 12.52 -18.05 -18.30
C GLU A 80 11.02 -18.19 -18.06
N ALA A 81 10.62 -19.19 -17.25
CA ALA A 81 9.23 -19.29 -16.82
C ALA A 81 8.80 -18.05 -15.99
N PRO A 82 7.60 -17.53 -16.21
CA PRO A 82 7.09 -16.43 -15.37
C PRO A 82 7.03 -16.91 -13.91
N PRO A 83 7.48 -16.11 -12.95
CA PRO A 83 7.36 -16.46 -11.54
C PRO A 83 5.87 -16.61 -11.18
N ALA A 84 5.57 -17.48 -10.21
CA ALA A 84 4.19 -17.58 -9.71
C ALA A 84 3.70 -16.19 -9.23
N PRO A 85 2.43 -15.84 -9.48
CA PRO A 85 1.89 -14.59 -8.97
C PRO A 85 2.06 -14.56 -7.46
N PRO A 86 2.44 -13.40 -6.87
CA PRO A 86 2.47 -13.28 -5.44
C PRO A 86 1.10 -13.73 -4.93
N LYS A 87 1.09 -14.76 -4.06
CA LYS A 87 -0.15 -15.14 -3.38
C LYS A 87 -0.76 -13.83 -2.88
N PRO A 88 -2.06 -13.57 -3.12
CA PRO A 88 -2.68 -12.40 -2.57
C PRO A 88 -2.28 -12.41 -1.10
N ARG A 89 -1.41 -11.48 -0.72
CA ARG A 89 -1.17 -11.28 0.71
C ARG A 89 -2.57 -11.14 1.25
N PRO A 90 -2.98 -11.98 2.23
CA PRO A 90 -4.26 -11.74 2.87
C PRO A 90 -4.17 -10.24 3.11
N LYS A 91 -5.07 -9.49 2.47
CA LYS A 91 -5.26 -8.08 2.81
C LYS A 91 -5.17 -8.19 4.31
N ARG A 92 -4.02 -7.77 4.89
CA ARG A 92 -4.05 -7.56 6.31
C ARG A 92 -5.30 -6.73 6.39
N GLU A 93 -6.39 -7.42 6.70
CA GLU A 93 -7.51 -6.70 7.22
C GLU A 93 -6.75 -5.84 8.20
N ARG A 94 -6.54 -4.59 7.79
CA ARG A 94 -6.49 -3.59 8.83
C ARG A 94 -7.77 -4.00 9.56
N ARG A 95 -7.60 -4.93 10.53
CA ARG A 95 -8.54 -4.93 11.62
C ARG A 95 -8.70 -3.44 11.77
N ALA A 96 -9.83 -2.98 11.34
CA ALA A 96 -10.33 -1.75 11.82
C ALA A 96 -10.53 -1.99 13.34
N THR A 97 -9.42 -2.16 14.05
CA THR A 97 -9.20 -1.27 15.13
C THR A 97 -9.28 0.07 14.43
N GLU A 98 -10.52 0.55 14.24
CA GLU A 98 -10.79 1.97 14.29
C GLU A 98 -9.69 2.51 15.16
N PRO A 99 -8.81 3.46 14.67
CA PRO A 99 -7.75 3.92 15.54
C PRO A 99 -8.49 4.31 16.80
N VAL A 100 -8.34 3.48 17.85
CA VAL A 100 -9.04 3.71 19.11
C VAL A 100 -8.68 5.15 19.36
N SER A 101 -9.66 6.02 19.15
CA SER A 101 -9.42 7.46 19.06
C SER A 101 -8.55 7.78 20.27
N SER A 102 -7.45 8.52 20.11
CA SER A 102 -6.58 8.84 21.25
C SER A 102 -7.41 9.36 22.44
N TRP A 103 -8.59 9.90 22.14
CA TRP A 103 -9.63 10.27 23.09
C TRP A 103 -10.28 9.07 23.77
N ALA A 104 -10.63 8.03 23.03
CA ALA A 104 -11.26 6.82 23.56
C ALA A 104 -10.28 6.00 24.42
N LEU A 105 -8.97 5.97 24.07
CA LEU A 105 -7.93 5.36 24.91
C LEU A 105 -7.81 6.03 26.27
N LEU A 106 -8.04 7.35 26.34
CA LEU A 106 -8.06 8.11 27.59
C LEU A 106 -9.47 8.13 28.25
N GLY A 107 -10.49 7.54 27.61
CA GLY A 107 -11.88 7.60 28.09
C GLY A 107 -12.49 9.00 28.03
N LEU A 108 -12.05 9.84 27.07
CA LEU A 108 -12.50 11.22 26.93
C LEU A 108 -13.25 11.44 25.63
N SER A 109 -14.15 12.41 25.63
CA SER A 109 -14.81 12.90 24.40
C SER A 109 -13.84 13.77 23.56
N PRO A 110 -13.99 13.78 22.23
CA PRO A 110 -13.22 14.69 21.37
C PRO A 110 -13.41 16.16 21.79
N GLY A 111 -12.27 16.89 21.93
CA GLY A 111 -12.30 18.28 22.33
C GLY A 111 -12.16 18.53 23.85
N ALA A 112 -11.97 17.50 24.66
CA ALA A 112 -11.78 17.66 26.10
C ALA A 112 -10.62 18.63 26.43
N PRO A 113 -10.75 19.47 27.47
CA PRO A 113 -9.73 20.45 27.85
C PRO A 113 -8.44 19.75 28.35
N LEU A 114 -7.30 20.43 28.19
CA LEU A 114 -5.97 19.92 28.54
C LEU A 114 -5.88 19.36 29.97
N LEU A 115 -6.58 20.00 30.90
CA LEU A 115 -6.61 19.56 32.29
C LEU A 115 -7.24 18.16 32.44
N GLN A 116 -8.31 17.89 31.69
CA GLN A 116 -8.94 16.56 31.69
C GLN A 116 -8.05 15.52 31.03
N ILE A 117 -7.36 15.86 29.94
CA ILE A 117 -6.42 14.96 29.27
C ILE A 117 -5.30 14.53 30.23
N LYS A 118 -4.69 15.49 30.94
CA LYS A 118 -3.63 15.21 31.93
C LYS A 118 -4.15 14.39 33.10
N ARG A 119 -5.37 14.61 33.56
CA ARG A 119 -5.98 13.85 34.66
C ARG A 119 -6.28 12.42 34.26
N ALA A 120 -6.92 12.22 33.11
CA ALA A 120 -7.24 10.90 32.58
C ALA A 120 -5.98 10.07 32.30
N TYR A 121 -4.94 10.69 31.71
CA TYR A 121 -3.67 10.02 31.50
C TYR A 121 -3.05 9.53 32.82
N ARG A 122 -2.96 10.38 33.83
CA ARG A 122 -2.40 9.98 35.14
C ARG A 122 -3.15 8.82 35.78
N GLN A 123 -4.46 8.85 35.74
CA GLN A 123 -5.30 7.80 36.30
C GLN A 123 -5.06 6.46 35.56
N ARG A 124 -5.17 6.45 34.24
CA ARG A 124 -4.98 5.25 33.43
C ARG A 124 -3.53 4.74 33.43
N ALA A 125 -2.57 5.63 33.48
CA ALA A 125 -1.16 5.27 33.59
C ALA A 125 -0.84 4.50 34.88
N LEU A 126 -1.53 4.81 35.98
CA LEU A 126 -1.40 4.07 37.23
C LEU A 126 -2.03 2.66 37.16
N GLU A 127 -3.12 2.51 36.40
CA GLU A 127 -3.83 1.23 36.20
C GLU A 127 -3.06 0.29 35.26
N THR A 128 -2.45 0.85 34.19
CA THR A 128 -1.74 0.08 33.16
C THR A 128 -0.23 -0.02 33.39
N HIS A 129 0.29 0.50 34.52
CA HIS A 129 1.73 0.50 34.79
C HIS A 129 2.28 -0.91 34.95
N PRO A 130 3.39 -1.27 34.25
CA PRO A 130 3.95 -2.62 34.31
C PRO A 130 4.37 -3.03 35.71
N ASP A 131 4.84 -2.12 36.58
CA ASP A 131 5.22 -2.41 37.98
C ASP A 131 4.02 -2.77 38.86
N ARG A 132 2.81 -2.51 38.39
CA ARG A 132 1.55 -2.87 39.08
C ARG A 132 0.81 -4.03 38.46
N GLY A 133 1.46 -4.73 37.50
CA GLY A 133 0.87 -5.86 36.80
C GLY A 133 0.03 -5.43 35.56
N GLY A 134 0.10 -4.19 35.13
CA GLY A 134 -0.55 -3.71 33.90
C GLY A 134 0.17 -4.17 32.64
N ASP A 135 -0.55 -4.16 31.51
CA ASP A 135 0.02 -4.57 30.22
C ASP A 135 0.96 -3.49 29.65
N PRO A 136 2.26 -3.81 29.42
CA PRO A 136 3.20 -2.88 28.82
C PRO A 136 2.80 -2.40 27.43
N ALA A 137 1.98 -3.15 26.68
CA ALA A 137 1.49 -2.74 25.38
C ALA A 137 0.40 -1.68 25.50
N GLU A 138 -0.52 -1.83 26.45
CA GLU A 138 -1.54 -0.83 26.76
C GLU A 138 -0.93 0.47 27.28
N PHE A 139 0.05 0.37 28.18
CA PHE A 139 0.76 1.54 28.69
C PHE A 139 1.43 2.35 27.57
N ARG A 140 2.10 1.67 26.62
CA ARG A 140 2.72 2.32 25.46
C ARG A 140 1.68 2.97 24.53
N ALA A 141 0.55 2.30 24.31
CA ALA A 141 -0.53 2.84 23.50
C ALA A 141 -1.14 4.10 24.13
N LEU A 142 -1.34 4.09 25.46
CA LEU A 142 -1.83 5.22 26.25
C LEU A 142 -0.88 6.42 26.18
N THR A 143 0.42 6.18 26.33
CA THR A 143 1.44 7.24 26.26
C THR A 143 1.48 7.89 24.88
N ARG A 144 1.46 7.11 23.81
CA ARG A 144 1.38 7.62 22.44
C ARG A 144 0.11 8.43 22.18
N ALA A 145 -1.02 7.99 22.73
CA ALA A 145 -2.30 8.70 22.60
C ALA A 145 -2.23 10.06 23.29
N TYR A 146 -1.65 10.12 24.48
CA TYR A 146 -1.44 11.34 25.23
C TYR A 146 -0.54 12.33 24.49
N GLU A 147 0.63 11.90 24.02
CA GLU A 147 1.57 12.72 23.23
C GLU A 147 0.91 13.27 21.97
N LYS A 148 0.14 12.45 21.26
CA LYS A 148 -0.58 12.86 20.05
C LYS A 148 -1.64 13.92 20.31
N LEU A 149 -2.30 13.88 21.46
CA LEU A 149 -3.29 14.89 21.85
C LEU A 149 -2.63 16.21 22.27
N LEU A 150 -1.44 16.14 22.86
CA LEU A 150 -0.64 17.35 23.18
C LEU A 150 -0.10 18.03 21.93
N ALA A 151 0.38 17.25 20.95
CA ALA A 151 0.95 17.77 19.70
C ALA A 151 -0.07 18.41 18.74
N ARG A 152 -1.36 18.15 18.94
CA ARG A 152 -2.45 18.68 18.11
C ARG A 152 -2.94 20.08 18.53
N ARG A 153 -2.32 20.66 19.52
CA ARG A 153 -2.60 22.02 20.02
C ARG A 153 -1.36 22.92 19.81
#